data_c3bda23fe3bd4f1d8ace3b76b38f88b5
#
_entry.id   c3bda23fe3bd4f1d8ace3b76b38f88b5
#
_cell.length_a   1.000
_cell.length_b   1.000
_cell.length_c   1.000
_cell.angle_alpha   90.00
_cell.angle_beta   90.00
_cell.angle_gamma   90.00
#
_symmetry.space_group_name_H-M   'P 1'
#
loop_
_entity.id
_entity.type
_entity.pdbx_description
1 polymer ?
#
loop_
_entity_poly.entity_id
_entity_poly.type
_entity_poly.pdbx_seq_one_letter_code
_entity_poly.pdbx_strand_id
1 'polypeptide(L)'
;MLPLKSLQIIGLHGYDGHIHDAELSVRCQGADAAYALTERVFREISRKFAYPLVKVMGGTPTFPMYAKRKDCECSPGTFVFWDWGYGNAYPDMPFKVAALLITRVISVLDEHHVCVDLGYKAVA
;
A
#
# COMPACT_ATOMS: atom_id res chain seq x y z
N MET A 1 11.34 7.07 -28.29
CA MET A 1 10.57 7.85 -27.29
C MET A 1 10.59 9.30 -27.73
N LEU A 2 9.43 9.93 -27.95
CA LEU A 2 9.37 11.36 -28.32
C LEU A 2 9.89 12.18 -27.13
N PRO A 3 10.74 13.19 -27.35
CA PRO A 3 11.26 14.02 -26.28
C PRO A 3 10.13 14.88 -25.70
N LEU A 4 9.66 14.50 -24.52
CA LEU A 4 8.69 15.30 -23.76
C LEU A 4 9.46 16.42 -23.05
N LYS A 5 9.47 17.61 -23.63
CA LYS A 5 10.26 18.77 -23.14
C LYS A 5 9.86 19.24 -21.73
N SER A 6 8.64 18.92 -21.29
CA SER A 6 8.09 19.36 -20.00
C SER A 6 8.07 18.26 -18.93
N LEU A 7 8.58 17.05 -19.22
CA LEU A 7 8.58 15.94 -18.28
C LEU A 7 9.98 15.34 -18.15
N GLN A 8 10.37 15.08 -16.93
CA GLN A 8 11.59 14.35 -16.59
C GLN A 8 11.22 13.07 -15.84
N ILE A 9 11.74 11.93 -16.29
CA ILE A 9 11.59 10.67 -15.55
C ILE A 9 12.58 10.71 -14.40
N ILE A 10 12.08 10.66 -13.16
CA ILE A 10 12.90 10.70 -11.96
C ILE A 10 13.04 9.34 -11.27
N GLY A 11 12.23 8.36 -11.64
CA GLY A 11 12.27 7.05 -11.00
C GLY A 11 11.30 6.04 -11.59
N LEU A 12 11.25 4.89 -10.94
CA LEU A 12 10.32 3.79 -11.20
C LEU A 12 9.53 3.49 -9.93
N HIS A 13 8.22 3.40 -10.03
CA HIS A 13 7.32 3.00 -8.96
C HIS A 13 6.80 1.57 -9.22
N GLY A 14 7.16 0.62 -8.36
CA GLY A 14 6.57 -0.71 -8.32
C GLY A 14 5.41 -0.74 -7.32
N TYR A 15 4.25 -1.25 -7.75
CA TYR A 15 3.08 -1.41 -6.89
C TYR A 15 2.62 -2.86 -6.88
N ASP A 16 2.52 -3.42 -5.69
CA ASP A 16 2.21 -4.83 -5.44
C ASP A 16 0.86 -5.06 -4.75
N GLY A 17 -0.13 -4.26 -5.06
CA GLY A 17 -1.46 -4.28 -4.45
C GLY A 17 -2.22 -5.61 -4.51
N HIS A 18 -1.72 -6.58 -5.26
CA HIS A 18 -2.24 -7.95 -5.30
C HIS A 18 -1.71 -8.82 -4.14
N ILE A 19 -0.70 -8.37 -3.39
CA ILE A 19 -0.13 -9.11 -2.26
C ILE A 19 -0.85 -8.65 -0.99
N HIS A 20 -1.73 -9.50 -0.49
CA HIS A 20 -2.57 -9.21 0.68
C HIS A 20 -2.80 -10.45 1.56
N ASP A 21 -1.90 -11.41 1.51
CA ASP A 21 -1.96 -12.61 2.32
C ASP A 21 -1.83 -12.27 3.81
N ALA A 22 -2.70 -12.85 4.65
CA ALA A 22 -2.63 -12.66 6.09
C ALA A 22 -1.39 -13.32 6.69
N GLU A 23 -0.97 -14.46 6.11
CA GLU A 23 0.21 -15.19 6.54
C GLU A 23 1.50 -14.41 6.18
N LEU A 24 2.25 -14.03 7.20
CA LEU A 24 3.45 -13.20 7.06
C LEU A 24 4.51 -13.81 6.13
N SER A 25 4.72 -15.11 6.22
CA SER A 25 5.73 -15.81 5.41
C SER A 25 5.41 -15.77 3.92
N VAL A 26 4.14 -15.96 3.57
CA VAL A 26 3.63 -15.88 2.19
C VAL A 26 3.75 -14.44 1.68
N ARG A 27 3.35 -13.49 2.51
CA ARG A 27 3.45 -12.05 2.18
C ARG A 27 4.89 -11.61 1.97
N CYS A 28 5.85 -12.10 2.78
CA CYS A 28 7.27 -11.86 2.57
C CYS A 28 7.78 -12.40 1.23
N GLN A 29 7.43 -13.64 0.89
CA GLN A 29 7.83 -14.26 -0.37
C GLN A 29 7.27 -13.48 -1.58
N GLY A 30 6.00 -13.09 -1.51
CA GLY A 30 5.37 -12.24 -2.53
C GLY A 30 6.09 -10.90 -2.70
N ALA A 31 6.38 -10.23 -1.59
CA ALA A 31 7.12 -8.96 -1.60
C ALA A 31 8.52 -9.09 -2.20
N ASP A 32 9.24 -10.16 -1.86
CA ASP A 32 10.57 -10.41 -2.42
C ASP A 32 10.51 -10.69 -3.93
N ALA A 33 9.52 -11.43 -4.40
CA ALA A 33 9.31 -11.68 -5.83
C ALA A 33 8.96 -10.39 -6.59
N ALA A 34 8.04 -9.58 -6.06
CA ALA A 34 7.67 -8.28 -6.64
C ALA A 34 8.86 -7.31 -6.68
N TYR A 35 9.64 -7.28 -5.59
CA TYR A 35 10.87 -6.49 -5.54
C TYR A 35 11.89 -6.92 -6.59
N ALA A 36 12.15 -8.23 -6.73
CA ALA A 36 13.11 -8.75 -7.69
C ALA A 36 12.72 -8.39 -9.14
N LEU A 37 11.42 -8.45 -9.45
CA LEU A 37 10.91 -8.03 -10.76
C LEU A 37 11.13 -6.53 -10.99
N THR A 38 10.77 -5.71 -10.02
CA THR A 38 10.94 -4.24 -10.08
C THR A 38 12.42 -3.88 -10.21
N GLU A 39 13.30 -4.52 -9.46
CA GLU A 39 14.75 -4.32 -9.51
C GLU A 39 15.33 -4.64 -10.89
N ARG A 40 14.90 -5.73 -11.51
CA ARG A 40 15.32 -6.08 -12.87
C ARG A 40 14.97 -4.97 -13.87
N VAL A 41 13.72 -4.52 -13.84
CA VAL A 41 13.23 -3.44 -14.72
C VAL A 41 13.95 -2.12 -14.41
N PHE A 42 14.13 -1.81 -13.13
CA PHE A 42 14.82 -0.60 -12.68
C PHE A 42 16.26 -0.52 -13.20
N ARG A 43 17.01 -1.63 -13.12
CA ARG A 43 18.38 -1.70 -13.64
C ARG A 43 18.44 -1.49 -15.15
N GLU A 44 17.52 -2.07 -15.90
CA GLU A 44 17.45 -1.91 -17.36
C GLU A 44 17.13 -0.47 -17.76
N ILE A 45 16.19 0.18 -17.04
CA ILE A 45 15.81 1.56 -17.31
C ILE A 45 16.93 2.51 -16.90
N SER A 46 17.52 2.33 -15.72
CA SER A 46 18.56 3.23 -15.18
C SER A 46 19.77 3.37 -16.10
N ARG A 47 20.11 2.30 -16.84
CA ARG A 47 21.20 2.34 -17.84
C ARG A 47 20.95 3.31 -19.00
N LYS A 48 19.71 3.74 -19.21
CA LYS A 48 19.32 4.62 -20.31
C LYS A 48 19.37 6.11 -19.94
N PHE A 49 19.66 6.41 -18.67
CA PHE A 49 19.70 7.78 -18.17
C PHE A 49 21.09 8.12 -17.65
N ALA A 50 21.53 9.36 -17.88
CA ALA A 50 22.82 9.88 -17.41
C ALA A 50 22.78 10.38 -15.96
N TYR A 51 21.63 10.29 -15.31
CA TYR A 51 21.40 10.73 -13.92
C TYR A 51 20.76 9.59 -13.12
N PRO A 52 20.91 9.61 -11.79
CA PRO A 52 20.35 8.57 -10.94
C PRO A 52 18.81 8.63 -10.94
N LEU A 53 18.20 7.46 -10.95
CA LEU A 53 16.77 7.29 -10.78
C LEU A 53 16.45 6.78 -9.37
N VAL A 54 15.27 7.13 -8.86
CA VAL A 54 14.73 6.63 -7.59
C VAL A 54 13.88 5.40 -7.85
N LYS A 55 14.00 4.40 -7.00
CA LYS A 55 13.12 3.23 -6.97
C LYS A 55 12.15 3.38 -5.79
N VAL A 56 10.85 3.33 -6.07
CA VAL A 56 9.80 3.41 -5.06
C VAL A 56 8.99 2.13 -5.06
N MET A 57 8.75 1.56 -3.89
CA MET A 57 7.90 0.37 -3.70
C MET A 57 6.63 0.74 -2.96
N GLY A 58 5.48 0.37 -3.54
CA GLY A 58 4.15 0.63 -2.98
C GLY A 58 3.48 -0.64 -2.47
N GLY A 59 2.53 -0.47 -1.58
CA GLY A 59 1.76 -1.51 -0.94
C GLY A 59 1.83 -1.41 0.59
N THR A 60 0.67 -1.27 1.24
CA THR A 60 0.62 -1.20 2.72
C THR A 60 0.93 -2.56 3.36
N PRO A 61 0.39 -3.72 2.86
CA PRO A 61 0.68 -5.02 3.46
C PRO A 61 2.16 -5.43 3.38
N THR A 62 2.87 -4.94 2.38
CA THR A 62 4.28 -5.27 2.10
C THR A 62 5.26 -4.20 2.58
N PHE A 63 4.76 -3.06 3.05
CA PHE A 63 5.58 -1.95 3.54
C PHE A 63 6.68 -2.34 4.52
N PRO A 64 6.45 -3.18 5.56
CA PRO A 64 7.50 -3.54 6.51
C PRO A 64 8.69 -4.29 5.90
N MET A 65 8.47 -4.99 4.77
CA MET A 65 9.52 -5.71 4.05
C MET A 65 10.40 -4.73 3.27
N TYR A 66 9.77 -3.76 2.60
CA TYR A 66 10.49 -2.74 1.82
C TYR A 66 11.18 -1.70 2.70
N ALA A 67 10.60 -1.34 3.82
CA ALA A 67 11.20 -0.40 4.78
C ALA A 67 12.54 -0.87 5.37
N LYS A 68 12.84 -2.17 5.32
CA LYS A 68 14.12 -2.75 5.72
C LYS A 68 15.20 -2.62 4.64
N ARG A 69 14.83 -2.28 3.40
CA ARG A 69 15.75 -2.12 2.28
C ARG A 69 16.26 -0.69 2.22
N LYS A 70 17.55 -0.53 1.94
CA LYS A 70 18.19 0.80 1.90
C LYS A 70 18.21 1.43 0.50
N ASP A 71 17.80 0.68 -0.49
CA ASP A 71 17.93 1.01 -1.91
C ASP A 71 16.60 1.30 -2.59
N CYS A 72 15.54 1.47 -1.81
CA CYS A 72 14.24 1.93 -2.31
C CYS A 72 13.54 2.82 -1.28
N GLU A 73 12.72 3.71 -1.78
CA GLU A 73 11.73 4.45 -1.01
C GLU A 73 10.43 3.66 -0.93
N CYS A 74 9.58 3.97 0.03
CA CYS A 74 8.29 3.31 0.23
C CYS A 74 7.15 4.29 0.09
N SER A 75 6.05 3.85 -0.53
CA SER A 75 4.84 4.65 -0.70
C SER A 75 3.59 3.92 -0.21
N PRO A 76 3.53 3.50 1.07
CA PRO A 76 2.31 2.92 1.62
C PRO A 76 1.24 4.00 1.75
N GLY A 77 0.00 3.70 1.37
CA GLY A 77 -1.11 4.65 1.41
C GLY A 77 -1.97 4.50 2.66
N THR A 78 -2.63 3.37 2.78
CA THR A 78 -3.69 3.12 3.78
C THR A 78 -3.18 3.06 5.22
N PHE A 79 -1.90 2.82 5.45
CA PHE A 79 -1.32 2.66 6.79
C PHE A 79 -1.48 3.90 7.69
N VAL A 80 -1.67 5.09 7.10
CA VAL A 80 -1.76 6.37 7.84
C VAL A 80 -2.93 6.39 8.81
N PHE A 81 -4.07 5.82 8.41
CA PHE A 81 -5.25 5.74 9.26
C PHE A 81 -5.39 4.41 9.98
N TRP A 82 -4.81 3.35 9.43
CA TRP A 82 -4.83 2.00 9.96
C TRP A 82 -6.24 1.56 10.37
N ASP A 83 -7.04 1.22 9.40
CA ASP A 83 -8.41 0.80 9.62
C ASP A 83 -8.52 -0.55 10.33
N TRP A 84 -9.74 -0.87 10.78
CA TRP A 84 -10.06 -2.11 11.48
C TRP A 84 -9.77 -3.38 10.64
N GLY A 85 -10.01 -3.32 9.34
CA GLY A 85 -9.75 -4.43 8.42
C GLY A 85 -8.27 -4.80 8.37
N TYR A 86 -7.40 -3.79 8.18
CA TYR A 86 -5.95 -3.98 8.21
C TYR A 86 -5.46 -4.43 9.60
N GLY A 87 -6.01 -3.89 10.67
CA GLY A 87 -5.64 -4.28 12.03
C GLY A 87 -5.90 -5.75 12.33
N ASN A 88 -7.01 -6.30 11.82
CA ASN A 88 -7.33 -7.72 11.96
C ASN A 88 -6.55 -8.62 11.01
N ALA A 89 -6.35 -8.17 9.76
CA ALA A 89 -5.66 -8.96 8.76
C ALA A 89 -4.14 -9.06 9.01
N TYR A 90 -3.55 -8.04 9.62
CA TYR A 90 -2.09 -7.91 9.78
C TYR A 90 -1.68 -7.62 11.23
N PRO A 91 -1.89 -8.55 12.16
CA PRO A 91 -1.54 -8.35 13.58
C PRO A 91 -0.02 -8.21 13.82
N ASP A 92 0.80 -8.58 12.83
CA ASP A 92 2.24 -8.41 12.83
C ASP A 92 2.69 -6.95 12.60
N MET A 93 1.77 -6.05 12.20
CA MET A 93 2.09 -4.65 11.97
C MET A 93 1.78 -3.79 13.20
N PRO A 94 2.75 -2.98 13.69
CA PRO A 94 2.61 -2.24 14.96
C PRO A 94 1.84 -0.92 14.79
N PHE A 95 0.88 -0.84 13.88
CA PHE A 95 0.11 0.37 13.65
C PHE A 95 -1.16 0.40 14.51
N LYS A 96 -1.64 1.58 14.80
CA LYS A 96 -2.86 1.81 15.59
C LYS A 96 -3.89 2.57 14.76
N VAL A 97 -5.16 2.26 14.97
CA VAL A 97 -6.26 3.02 14.37
C VAL A 97 -6.13 4.49 14.75
N ALA A 98 -6.02 5.35 13.74
CA ALA A 98 -5.81 6.80 13.91
C ALA A 98 -7.04 7.63 13.55
N ALA A 99 -8.07 7.03 12.93
CA ALA A 99 -9.32 7.70 12.59
C ALA A 99 -10.51 6.80 12.93
N LEU A 100 -11.56 7.42 13.46
CA LEU A 100 -12.83 6.77 13.78
C LEU A 100 -13.96 7.52 13.11
N LEU A 101 -14.97 6.79 12.64
CA LEU A 101 -16.20 7.35 12.12
C LEU A 101 -17.28 7.27 13.19
N ILE A 102 -17.88 8.41 13.50
CA ILE A 102 -19.00 8.48 14.44
C ILE A 102 -20.30 8.50 13.64
N THR A 103 -21.19 7.59 13.96
CA THR A 103 -22.50 7.50 13.32
C THR A 103 -23.59 7.30 14.37
N ARG A 104 -24.84 7.59 14.04
CA ARG A 104 -26.00 7.40 14.91
C ARG A 104 -26.84 6.24 14.44
N VAL A 105 -27.31 5.43 15.38
CA VAL A 105 -28.35 4.45 15.13
C VAL A 105 -29.68 5.20 14.96
N ILE A 106 -30.33 5.02 13.80
CA ILE A 106 -31.62 5.63 13.46
C ILE A 106 -32.78 4.64 13.56
N SER A 107 -32.49 3.33 13.49
CA SER A 107 -33.48 2.27 13.66
C SER A 107 -32.82 0.98 14.14
N VAL A 108 -33.52 0.26 14.98
CA VAL A 108 -33.16 -1.11 15.40
C VAL A 108 -34.14 -2.07 14.73
N LEU A 109 -33.64 -2.95 13.89
CA LEU A 109 -34.46 -3.92 13.13
C LEU A 109 -34.69 -5.20 13.91
N ASP A 110 -33.64 -5.73 14.52
CA ASP A 110 -33.65 -6.94 15.35
C ASP A 110 -32.43 -6.96 16.28
N GLU A 111 -32.19 -8.09 16.94
CA GLU A 111 -31.06 -8.26 17.90
C GLU A 111 -29.67 -8.15 17.27
N HIS A 112 -29.56 -8.27 15.94
CA HIS A 112 -28.29 -8.30 15.23
C HIS A 112 -28.13 -7.17 14.20
N HIS A 113 -29.20 -6.43 13.89
CA HIS A 113 -29.20 -5.42 12.81
C HIS A 113 -29.70 -4.07 13.28
N VAL A 114 -28.93 -3.06 12.95
CA VAL A 114 -29.31 -1.64 13.16
C VAL A 114 -29.12 -0.86 11.85
N CYS A 115 -29.92 0.15 11.63
CA CYS A 115 -29.67 1.15 10.61
C CYS A 115 -28.95 2.35 11.22
N VAL A 116 -28.00 2.87 10.48
CA VAL A 116 -27.24 4.07 10.88
C VAL A 116 -27.41 5.20 9.86
N ASP A 117 -27.17 6.43 10.28
CA ASP A 117 -27.27 7.60 9.40
C ASP A 117 -26.09 7.75 8.42
N LEU A 118 -25.04 6.96 8.60
CA LEU A 118 -23.88 6.95 7.72
C LEU A 118 -24.12 6.00 6.54
N GLY A 119 -24.32 6.54 5.35
CA GLY A 119 -24.50 5.75 4.14
C GLY A 119 -23.20 5.11 3.63
N TYR A 120 -23.31 3.94 3.03
CA TYR A 120 -22.18 3.18 2.47
C TYR A 120 -21.26 4.00 1.55
N LYS A 121 -21.84 4.86 0.72
CA LYS A 121 -21.08 5.69 -0.24
C LYS A 121 -20.39 6.89 0.40
N ALA A 122 -20.65 7.17 1.66
CA ALA A 122 -20.04 8.30 2.37
C ALA A 122 -18.65 7.97 2.92
N VAL A 123 -18.31 6.68 3.01
CA VAL A 123 -17.09 6.19 3.69
C VAL A 123 -16.43 5.00 2.97
N ALA A 124 -16.72 4.79 1.71
CA ALA A 124 -16.14 3.70 0.92
C ALA A 124 -14.71 4.03 0.48
#